data_c129f08f04b858f1ac74bd78c3268820
#
_entry.id   c129f08f04b858f1ac74bd78c3268820
#
_cell.length_a   1.000
_cell.length_b   1.000
_cell.length_c   1.000
_cell.angle_alpha   90.00
_cell.angle_beta   90.00
_cell.angle_gamma   90.00
#
_symmetry.space_group_name_H-M   'P 1'
#
loop_
_entity.id
_entity.type
_entity.pdbx_description
1 polymer ?
#
loop_
_entity_poly.entity_id
_entity_poly.type
_entity_poly.pdbx_seq_one_letter_code
_entity_poly.pdbx_strand_id
1 'polypeptide(L)'
;MKKIVNRRSALKTISKVAALSFGFPAINKGSFQLFASSTDRYSVQVIDLVTENLVIDMLGLLTLNGETRKKWGPDGEGISSSDIKVFKSSGINVFHNAYGVGGKNQTEAKINVLNYVGNLNGIIANRPDVFMRIDSVKDMQEVMKNGKTGVMIGVQNADHFISPDDVNLFYDLGQRVSQLTYNSRNMIGNGATERMDGGISDFGESI
;
A
#
# COMPACT_ATOMS: atom_id res chain seq x y z
N MET A 1 40.17 -40.01 -9.22
CA MET A 1 38.86 -40.71 -9.22
C MET A 1 37.80 -39.86 -8.52
N LYS A 2 36.84 -39.31 -9.25
CA LYS A 2 35.69 -38.61 -8.67
C LYS A 2 34.70 -39.64 -8.15
N LYS A 3 34.46 -39.65 -6.84
CA LYS A 3 33.41 -40.47 -6.21
C LYS A 3 32.04 -39.98 -6.67
N ILE A 4 31.36 -40.77 -7.46
CA ILE A 4 29.95 -40.50 -7.86
C ILE A 4 29.09 -40.76 -6.61
N VAL A 5 28.57 -39.70 -6.03
CA VAL A 5 27.61 -39.80 -4.92
C VAL A 5 26.24 -40.12 -5.50
N ASN A 6 25.66 -41.27 -5.13
CA ASN A 6 24.33 -41.65 -5.59
C ASN A 6 23.23 -40.83 -4.84
N ARG A 7 22.07 -40.71 -5.46
CA ARG A 7 20.92 -39.92 -4.93
C ARG A 7 20.55 -40.28 -3.47
N ARG A 8 20.62 -41.56 -3.12
CA ARG A 8 20.27 -42.04 -1.78
C ARG A 8 21.31 -41.63 -0.73
N SER A 9 22.57 -41.55 -1.10
CA SER A 9 23.68 -41.09 -0.27
C SER A 9 23.61 -39.55 -0.08
N ALA A 10 23.28 -38.81 -1.16
CA ALA A 10 23.07 -37.36 -1.09
C ALA A 10 21.89 -37.00 -0.17
N LEU A 11 20.75 -37.69 -0.30
CA LEU A 11 19.58 -37.50 0.55
C LEU A 11 19.88 -37.82 2.04
N LYS A 12 20.62 -38.87 2.33
CA LYS A 12 21.05 -39.19 3.71
C LYS A 12 22.01 -38.13 4.29
N THR A 13 22.85 -37.54 3.45
CA THR A 13 23.77 -36.47 3.90
C THR A 13 23.01 -35.17 4.13
N ILE A 14 22.07 -34.81 3.23
CA ILE A 14 21.18 -33.67 3.37
C ILE A 14 20.31 -33.82 4.64
N SER A 15 19.75 -35.01 4.89
CA SER A 15 18.97 -35.27 6.09
C SER A 15 19.79 -35.13 7.39
N LYS A 16 21.07 -35.53 7.37
CA LYS A 16 21.97 -35.40 8.54
C LYS A 16 22.41 -33.92 8.75
N VAL A 17 22.67 -33.18 7.69
CA VAL A 17 22.98 -31.75 7.77
C VAL A 17 21.75 -30.94 8.16
N ALA A 18 20.58 -31.28 7.64
CA ALA A 18 19.32 -30.71 8.08
C ALA A 18 19.07 -30.97 9.58
N ALA A 19 19.29 -32.20 10.07
CA ALA A 19 19.09 -32.51 11.48
C ALA A 19 20.06 -31.76 12.42
N LEU A 20 21.24 -31.36 11.95
CA LEU A 20 22.20 -30.57 12.71
C LEU A 20 21.95 -29.06 12.64
N SER A 21 21.31 -28.60 11.58
CA SER A 21 20.90 -27.19 11.40
C SER A 21 19.58 -26.85 12.11
N PHE A 22 18.82 -27.85 12.53
CA PHE A 22 17.49 -27.75 13.08
C PHE A 22 17.43 -27.78 14.62
N GLY A 23 18.48 -27.30 15.27
CA GLY A 23 18.44 -27.03 16.72
C GLY A 23 17.64 -25.79 17.11
N PHE A 24 16.85 -25.18 16.20
CA PHE A 24 15.98 -24.07 16.48
C PHE A 24 14.57 -24.57 16.75
N PRO A 25 14.06 -24.46 18.01
CA PRO A 25 12.68 -24.81 18.34
C PRO A 25 11.63 -24.08 17.50
N ALA A 26 11.99 -22.92 16.95
CA ALA A 26 11.12 -22.12 16.10
C ALA A 26 10.80 -22.79 14.74
N ILE A 27 11.70 -23.63 14.25
CA ILE A 27 11.50 -24.36 12.99
C ILE A 27 10.55 -25.54 13.18
N ASN A 28 10.33 -25.95 14.39
CA ASN A 28 9.50 -27.11 14.72
C ASN A 28 8.06 -26.99 14.27
N LYS A 29 7.53 -25.80 14.06
CA LYS A 29 6.12 -25.63 13.68
C LYS A 29 5.90 -24.53 12.65
N GLY A 30 6.94 -23.87 12.19
CA GLY A 30 6.92 -22.96 11.05
C GLY A 30 5.85 -21.87 11.08
N SER A 31 5.52 -21.37 12.27
CA SER A 31 4.53 -20.30 12.38
C SER A 31 5.01 -19.19 13.30
N PHE A 32 4.90 -17.96 12.81
CA PHE A 32 5.32 -16.74 13.49
C PHE A 32 4.16 -15.75 13.55
N GLN A 33 4.25 -14.78 14.45
CA GLN A 33 3.33 -13.64 14.47
C GLN A 33 3.90 -12.52 13.62
N LEU A 34 3.20 -12.14 12.56
CA LEU A 34 3.55 -10.98 11.72
C LEU A 34 3.27 -9.65 12.43
N PHE A 35 2.30 -9.64 13.35
CA PHE A 35 1.94 -8.47 14.15
C PHE A 35 2.07 -8.80 15.64
N ALA A 36 2.65 -7.88 16.39
CA ALA A 36 2.77 -8.02 17.84
C ALA A 36 1.40 -8.11 18.56
N SER A 37 0.33 -7.62 17.93
CA SER A 37 -1.04 -7.66 18.42
C SER A 37 -1.90 -8.76 17.82
N SER A 38 -1.39 -9.54 16.86
CA SER A 38 -2.11 -10.62 16.21
C SER A 38 -1.92 -11.92 16.98
N THR A 39 -3.01 -12.65 17.20
CA THR A 39 -2.99 -14.04 17.67
C THR A 39 -2.70 -15.03 16.55
N ASP A 40 -2.76 -14.58 15.29
CA ASP A 40 -2.57 -15.41 14.12
C ASP A 40 -1.10 -15.76 13.94
N ARG A 41 -0.86 -17.00 13.58
CA ARG A 41 0.46 -17.53 13.30
C ARG A 41 0.55 -17.91 11.84
N TYR A 42 1.59 -17.44 11.19
CA TYR A 42 1.83 -17.70 9.77
C TYR A 42 2.95 -18.73 9.60
N SER A 43 2.91 -19.50 8.52
CA SER A 43 3.99 -20.42 8.19
C SER A 43 5.27 -19.67 7.81
N VAL A 44 6.42 -20.33 7.95
CA VAL A 44 7.72 -19.76 7.50
C VAL A 44 7.64 -19.33 6.04
N GLN A 45 7.03 -20.15 5.17
CA GLN A 45 6.89 -19.83 3.76
C GLN A 45 6.14 -18.53 3.50
N VAL A 46 5.08 -18.25 4.28
CA VAL A 46 4.33 -16.98 4.15
C VAL A 46 5.17 -15.81 4.61
N ILE A 47 5.93 -15.98 5.71
CA ILE A 47 6.81 -14.93 6.22
C ILE A 47 7.93 -14.65 5.22
N ASP A 48 8.58 -15.68 4.69
CA ASP A 48 9.64 -15.55 3.68
C ASP A 48 9.09 -14.86 2.43
N LEU A 49 7.89 -15.27 1.96
CA LEU A 49 7.25 -14.63 0.82
C LEU A 49 7.04 -13.13 1.02
N VAL A 50 6.58 -12.72 2.20
CA VAL A 50 6.32 -11.31 2.53
C VAL A 50 7.62 -10.53 2.73
N THR A 51 8.66 -11.13 3.32
CA THR A 51 9.92 -10.43 3.61
C THR A 51 10.85 -10.33 2.41
N GLU A 52 10.78 -11.27 1.48
CA GLU A 52 11.65 -11.31 0.30
C GLU A 52 11.08 -10.58 -0.92
N ASN A 53 9.79 -10.23 -0.89
CA ASN A 53 9.12 -9.62 -2.03
C ASN A 53 8.57 -8.23 -1.70
N LEU A 54 8.38 -7.42 -2.76
CA LEU A 54 7.66 -6.15 -2.67
C LEU A 54 6.17 -6.42 -2.42
N VAL A 55 5.69 -6.01 -1.27
CA VAL A 55 4.28 -6.14 -0.90
C VAL A 55 3.59 -4.78 -1.04
N ILE A 56 2.56 -4.73 -1.87
CA ILE A 56 1.78 -3.52 -2.12
C ILE A 56 0.34 -3.77 -1.68
N ASP A 57 -0.16 -2.95 -0.76
CA ASP A 57 -1.59 -2.90 -0.47
C ASP A 57 -2.25 -1.89 -1.40
N MET A 58 -3.02 -2.39 -2.38
CA MET A 58 -3.61 -1.58 -3.44
C MET A 58 -4.92 -0.87 -3.05
N LEU A 59 -5.38 -1.01 -1.82
CA LEU A 59 -6.55 -0.31 -1.30
C LEU A 59 -6.42 0.05 0.19
N GLY A 60 -5.22 -0.05 0.74
CA GLY A 60 -4.96 0.20 2.15
C GLY A 60 -4.82 1.67 2.47
N LEU A 61 -5.49 2.11 3.52
CA LEU A 61 -5.18 3.37 4.17
C LEU A 61 -4.06 3.17 5.18
N LEU A 62 -3.22 4.19 5.38
CA LEU A 62 -2.18 4.17 6.42
C LEU A 62 -2.79 3.91 7.81
N THR A 63 -4.01 4.36 8.04
CA THR A 63 -4.83 3.94 9.19
C THR A 63 -6.31 4.08 8.89
N LEU A 64 -7.07 3.08 9.30
CA LEU A 64 -8.55 3.11 9.31
C LEU A 64 -9.09 3.73 10.61
N ASN A 65 -8.25 3.86 11.64
CA ASN A 65 -8.65 4.42 12.92
C ASN A 65 -8.70 5.95 12.86
N GLY A 66 -9.92 6.51 12.93
CA GLY A 66 -10.14 7.95 12.84
C GLY A 66 -9.51 8.75 13.99
N GLU A 67 -9.39 8.18 15.19
CA GLU A 67 -8.71 8.84 16.31
C GLU A 67 -7.21 8.87 16.11
N THR A 68 -6.61 7.78 15.64
CA THR A 68 -5.20 7.74 15.25
C THR A 68 -4.91 8.77 14.17
N ARG A 69 -5.77 8.90 13.17
CA ARG A 69 -5.63 9.93 12.12
C ARG A 69 -5.68 11.34 12.67
N LYS A 70 -6.62 11.61 13.58
CA LYS A 70 -6.70 12.91 14.27
C LYS A 70 -5.46 13.20 15.09
N LYS A 71 -4.95 12.19 15.80
CA LYS A 71 -3.70 12.30 16.59
C LYS A 71 -2.51 12.63 15.72
N TRP A 72 -2.41 12.05 14.55
CA TRP A 72 -1.28 12.31 13.64
C TRP A 72 -1.25 13.75 13.14
N GLY A 73 -2.42 14.41 13.04
CA GLY A 73 -2.53 15.73 12.46
C GLY A 73 -2.35 15.74 10.94
N PRO A 74 -2.53 16.91 10.32
CA PRO A 74 -2.43 17.04 8.86
C PRO A 74 -0.99 16.92 8.34
N ASP A 75 -0.01 17.11 9.16
CA ASP A 75 1.43 17.12 8.86
C ASP A 75 2.19 15.88 9.39
N GLY A 76 1.50 15.01 10.13
CA GLY A 76 2.09 13.80 10.68
C GLY A 76 2.98 13.99 11.91
N GLU A 77 3.00 15.18 12.54
CA GLU A 77 3.79 15.43 13.76
C GLU A 77 3.40 14.50 14.92
N GLY A 78 2.12 14.11 14.99
CA GLY A 78 1.62 13.20 16.01
C GLY A 78 1.93 11.71 15.79
N ILE A 79 2.65 11.35 14.74
CA ILE A 79 3.02 9.96 14.47
C ILE A 79 4.08 9.49 15.47
N SER A 80 3.71 8.52 16.29
CA SER A 80 4.58 8.00 17.35
C SER A 80 5.45 6.83 16.86
N SER A 81 6.50 6.51 17.63
CA SER A 81 7.33 5.33 17.37
C SER A 81 6.55 4.02 17.38
N SER A 82 5.45 3.94 18.15
CA SER A 82 4.56 2.77 18.14
C SER A 82 3.78 2.64 16.82
N ASP A 83 3.33 3.77 16.25
CA ASP A 83 2.66 3.77 14.94
C ASP A 83 3.63 3.32 13.84
N ILE A 84 4.87 3.83 13.86
CA ILE A 84 5.93 3.41 12.91
C ILE A 84 6.21 1.91 13.01
N LYS A 85 6.25 1.38 14.24
CA LYS A 85 6.45 -0.05 14.45
C LYS A 85 5.35 -0.88 13.81
N VAL A 86 4.09 -0.43 13.85
CA VAL A 86 2.97 -1.11 13.19
C VAL A 86 3.18 -1.16 11.67
N PHE A 87 3.56 -0.06 11.02
CA PHE A 87 3.86 -0.08 9.58
C PHE A 87 4.96 -1.09 9.25
N LYS A 88 6.08 -1.01 9.95
CA LYS A 88 7.21 -1.91 9.70
C LYS A 88 6.92 -3.38 9.97
N SER A 89 6.07 -3.67 10.95
CA SER A 89 5.70 -5.05 11.31
C SER A 89 4.62 -5.64 10.40
N SER A 90 3.95 -4.81 9.58
CA SER A 90 2.92 -5.28 8.66
C SER A 90 3.46 -6.11 7.49
N GLY A 91 4.74 -5.94 7.16
CA GLY A 91 5.33 -6.51 5.96
C GLY A 91 4.92 -5.81 4.66
N ILE A 92 4.05 -4.78 4.74
CA ILE A 92 3.64 -3.99 3.57
C ILE A 92 4.69 -2.91 3.31
N ASN A 93 5.23 -2.90 2.10
CA ASN A 93 6.22 -1.92 1.68
C ASN A 93 5.58 -0.66 1.11
N VAL A 94 4.47 -0.80 0.38
CA VAL A 94 3.77 0.31 -0.27
C VAL A 94 2.29 0.26 0.05
N PHE A 95 1.75 1.36 0.55
CA PHE A 95 0.32 1.58 0.70
C PHE A 95 -0.18 2.46 -0.45
N HIS A 96 -1.10 1.93 -1.26
CA HIS A 96 -1.92 2.75 -2.14
C HIS A 96 -3.03 3.36 -1.29
N ASN A 97 -2.82 4.59 -0.84
CA ASN A 97 -3.74 5.29 0.03
C ASN A 97 -4.92 5.82 -0.80
N ALA A 98 -5.87 4.93 -1.11
CA ALA A 98 -7.07 5.24 -1.87
C ALA A 98 -8.16 5.78 -0.93
N TYR A 99 -8.43 7.07 -1.01
CA TYR A 99 -9.43 7.73 -0.18
C TYR A 99 -10.62 8.20 -1.02
N GLY A 100 -11.83 7.84 -0.58
CA GLY A 100 -13.05 8.35 -1.18
C GLY A 100 -13.29 9.79 -0.71
N VAL A 101 -13.09 10.73 -1.62
CA VAL A 101 -13.30 12.16 -1.33
C VAL A 101 -14.47 12.63 -2.15
N GLY A 102 -15.51 13.07 -1.48
CA GLY A 102 -16.68 13.68 -2.09
C GLY A 102 -16.84 15.15 -1.71
N GLY A 103 -17.85 15.76 -2.26
CA GLY A 103 -18.32 17.11 -1.93
C GLY A 103 -19.77 17.25 -2.32
N LYS A 104 -20.44 18.31 -1.88
CA LYS A 104 -21.82 18.64 -2.27
C LYS A 104 -21.92 18.99 -3.77
N ASN A 105 -20.80 19.37 -4.35
CA ASN A 105 -20.61 19.65 -5.75
C ASN A 105 -19.14 19.41 -6.13
N GLN A 106 -18.85 19.46 -7.41
CA GLN A 106 -17.52 19.17 -7.95
C GLN A 106 -16.43 20.13 -7.47
N THR A 107 -16.74 21.41 -7.31
CA THR A 107 -15.78 22.39 -6.77
C THR A 107 -15.39 22.04 -5.36
N GLU A 108 -16.35 21.68 -4.51
CA GLU A 108 -16.08 21.21 -3.15
C GLU A 108 -15.30 19.89 -3.15
N ALA A 109 -15.65 18.94 -4.03
CA ALA A 109 -14.91 17.70 -4.20
C ALA A 109 -13.45 17.97 -4.59
N LYS A 110 -13.19 18.87 -5.53
CA LYS A 110 -11.85 19.27 -5.95
C LYS A 110 -11.06 19.88 -4.79
N ILE A 111 -11.65 20.80 -4.01
CA ILE A 111 -11.02 21.40 -2.83
C ILE A 111 -10.68 20.32 -1.79
N ASN A 112 -11.61 19.38 -1.55
CA ASN A 112 -11.40 18.31 -0.58
C ASN A 112 -10.27 17.37 -1.01
N VAL A 113 -10.16 17.05 -2.30
CA VAL A 113 -9.04 16.24 -2.82
C VAL A 113 -7.72 17.00 -2.76
N LEU A 114 -7.71 18.30 -3.06
CA LEU A 114 -6.51 19.14 -2.89
C LEU A 114 -6.02 19.12 -1.44
N ASN A 115 -6.93 19.27 -0.47
CA ASN A 115 -6.58 19.19 0.96
C ASN A 115 -6.06 17.79 1.32
N TYR A 116 -6.69 16.74 0.83
CA TYR A 116 -6.25 15.36 1.07
C TYR A 116 -4.84 15.10 0.52
N VAL A 117 -4.59 15.47 -0.72
CA VAL A 117 -3.26 15.32 -1.36
C VAL A 117 -2.22 16.19 -0.65
N GLY A 118 -2.58 17.42 -0.29
CA GLY A 118 -1.72 18.33 0.48
C GLY A 118 -1.33 17.74 1.83
N ASN A 119 -2.29 17.20 2.58
CA ASN A 119 -2.04 16.57 3.87
C ASN A 119 -1.11 15.35 3.75
N LEU A 120 -1.32 14.48 2.75
CA LEU A 120 -0.42 13.33 2.53
C LEU A 120 1.00 13.78 2.17
N ASN A 121 1.13 14.77 1.29
CA ASN A 121 2.44 15.33 0.97
C ASN A 121 3.11 15.96 2.20
N GLY A 122 2.33 16.64 3.06
CA GLY A 122 2.82 17.17 4.34
C GLY A 122 3.36 16.08 5.27
N ILE A 123 2.59 15.00 5.46
CA ILE A 123 3.02 13.85 6.27
C ILE A 123 4.32 13.24 5.72
N ILE A 124 4.41 13.04 4.41
CA ILE A 124 5.58 12.45 3.78
C ILE A 124 6.80 13.36 3.92
N ALA A 125 6.62 14.67 3.73
CA ALA A 125 7.69 15.65 3.82
C ALA A 125 8.21 15.83 5.25
N ASN A 126 7.32 15.79 6.25
CA ASN A 126 7.68 15.95 7.65
C ASN A 126 8.25 14.68 8.30
N ARG A 127 7.97 13.52 7.70
CA ARG A 127 8.47 12.23 8.19
C ARG A 127 9.24 11.46 7.11
N PRO A 128 10.29 12.07 6.52
CA PRO A 128 11.11 11.44 5.49
C PRO A 128 11.94 10.25 6.04
N ASP A 129 12.05 10.15 7.37
CA ASP A 129 12.63 9.01 8.07
C ASP A 129 11.77 7.74 7.98
N VAL A 130 10.46 7.90 7.79
CA VAL A 130 9.47 6.82 7.77
C VAL A 130 8.89 6.59 6.38
N PHE A 131 8.49 7.67 5.72
CA PHE A 131 7.72 7.61 4.49
C PHE A 131 8.51 8.04 3.26
N MET A 132 8.09 7.53 2.12
CA MET A 132 8.54 7.94 0.80
C MET A 132 7.35 7.95 -0.15
N ARG A 133 7.18 9.05 -0.91
CA ARG A 133 6.15 9.10 -1.94
C ARG A 133 6.52 8.18 -3.10
N ILE A 134 5.53 7.49 -3.62
CA ILE A 134 5.66 6.59 -4.75
C ILE A 134 5.08 7.26 -5.99
N ASP A 135 5.94 7.72 -6.85
CA ASP A 135 5.59 8.36 -8.11
C ASP A 135 5.90 7.48 -9.33
N SER A 136 6.73 6.45 -9.15
CA SER A 136 7.18 5.55 -10.21
C SER A 136 7.50 4.13 -9.68
N VAL A 137 7.67 3.19 -10.62
CA VAL A 137 8.15 1.82 -10.29
C VAL A 137 9.54 1.85 -9.65
N LYS A 138 10.38 2.81 -10.03
CA LYS A 138 11.71 2.98 -9.42
C LYS A 138 11.61 3.29 -7.92
N ASP A 139 10.64 4.12 -7.53
CA ASP A 139 10.42 4.45 -6.12
C ASP A 139 9.99 3.22 -5.30
N MET A 140 9.16 2.35 -5.89
CA MET A 140 8.77 1.09 -5.25
C MET A 140 9.98 0.19 -4.97
N GLN A 141 10.92 0.10 -5.92
CA GLN A 141 12.17 -0.65 -5.74
C GLN A 141 13.08 -0.02 -4.68
N GLU A 142 13.09 1.30 -4.61
CA GLU A 142 13.89 2.05 -3.65
C GLU A 142 13.37 1.89 -2.22
N VAL A 143 12.06 1.84 -2.03
CA VAL A 143 11.42 1.60 -0.73
C VAL A 143 11.90 0.29 -0.09
N MET A 144 12.03 -0.78 -0.84
CA MET A 144 12.54 -2.04 -0.32
C MET A 144 13.99 -1.94 0.18
N LYS A 145 14.82 -1.15 -0.51
CA LYS A 145 16.24 -1.00 -0.17
C LYS A 145 16.47 -0.15 1.07
N ASN A 146 15.67 0.92 1.23
CA ASN A 146 15.88 1.88 2.31
C ASN A 146 15.02 1.61 3.56
N GLY A 147 14.14 0.61 3.50
CA GLY A 147 13.29 0.20 4.62
C GLY A 147 12.24 1.24 5.03
N LYS A 148 11.90 2.18 4.15
CA LYS A 148 10.81 3.14 4.36
C LYS A 148 9.45 2.50 4.01
N THR A 149 8.39 3.18 4.37
CA THR A 149 7.03 2.87 3.95
C THR A 149 6.67 3.74 2.75
N GLY A 150 6.38 3.13 1.62
CA GLY A 150 5.94 3.82 0.41
C GLY A 150 4.48 4.25 0.52
N VAL A 151 4.19 5.47 0.08
CA VAL A 151 2.83 6.01 0.01
C VAL A 151 2.52 6.40 -1.43
N MET A 152 1.64 5.65 -2.07
CA MET A 152 1.08 5.96 -3.37
C MET A 152 -0.24 6.69 -3.18
N ILE A 153 -0.34 7.90 -3.69
CA ILE A 153 -1.54 8.73 -3.54
C ILE A 153 -2.58 8.32 -4.57
N GLY A 154 -3.75 7.92 -4.10
CA GLY A 154 -4.89 7.56 -4.93
C GLY A 154 -6.19 8.17 -4.44
N VAL A 155 -7.15 8.29 -5.35
CA VAL A 155 -8.51 8.74 -5.06
C VAL A 155 -9.50 7.72 -5.56
N GLN A 156 -10.46 7.36 -4.70
CA GLN A 156 -11.43 6.28 -4.96
C GLN A 156 -12.57 6.67 -5.90
N ASN A 157 -12.62 7.92 -6.32
CA ASN A 157 -13.54 8.43 -7.35
C ASN A 157 -12.86 9.59 -8.08
N ALA A 158 -13.46 10.07 -9.15
CA ALA A 158 -12.90 11.15 -9.95
C ALA A 158 -13.79 12.39 -10.01
N ASP A 159 -14.60 12.62 -9.00
CA ASP A 159 -15.51 13.78 -8.90
C ASP A 159 -14.76 15.13 -8.87
N HIS A 160 -13.48 15.10 -8.54
CA HIS A 160 -12.59 16.26 -8.48
C HIS A 160 -12.06 16.71 -9.86
N PHE A 161 -12.18 15.89 -10.89
CA PHE A 161 -11.85 16.29 -12.25
C PHE A 161 -13.03 17.07 -12.85
N ILE A 162 -12.89 18.38 -12.97
CA ILE A 162 -13.88 19.28 -13.56
C ILE A 162 -13.45 19.82 -14.92
N SER A 163 -12.20 19.59 -15.29
CA SER A 163 -11.63 19.82 -16.62
C SER A 163 -10.55 18.80 -16.92
N PRO A 164 -10.19 18.56 -18.20
CA PRO A 164 -9.06 17.69 -18.55
C PRO A 164 -7.72 18.14 -17.95
N ASP A 165 -7.52 19.44 -17.75
CA ASP A 165 -6.31 19.99 -17.12
C ASP A 165 -6.13 19.53 -15.67
N ASP A 166 -7.20 19.11 -15.01
CA ASP A 166 -7.13 18.61 -13.63
C ASP A 166 -6.37 17.30 -13.51
N VAL A 167 -6.35 16.49 -14.57
CA VAL A 167 -5.57 15.26 -14.59
C VAL A 167 -4.07 15.59 -14.41
N ASN A 168 -3.57 16.56 -15.18
CA ASN A 168 -2.19 17.03 -15.07
C ASN A 168 -1.93 17.68 -13.72
N LEU A 169 -2.84 18.54 -13.25
CA LEU A 169 -2.71 19.19 -11.93
C LEU A 169 -2.55 18.16 -10.81
N PHE A 170 -3.41 17.18 -10.74
CA PHE A 170 -3.35 16.17 -9.66
C PHE A 170 -2.20 15.20 -9.84
N TYR A 171 -1.81 14.90 -11.09
CA TYR A 171 -0.60 14.13 -11.37
C TYR A 171 0.66 14.85 -10.86
N ASP A 172 0.80 16.14 -11.11
CA ASP A 172 1.92 16.97 -10.66
C ASP A 172 1.95 17.07 -9.12
N LEU A 173 0.79 17.07 -8.47
CA LEU A 173 0.66 17.02 -7.02
C LEU A 173 0.97 15.64 -6.41
N GLY A 174 1.16 14.60 -7.23
CA GLY A 174 1.56 13.27 -6.80
C GLY A 174 0.47 12.22 -6.79
N GLN A 175 -0.75 12.52 -7.25
CA GLN A 175 -1.77 11.49 -7.45
C GLN A 175 -1.34 10.55 -8.59
N ARG A 176 -1.43 9.23 -8.37
CA ARG A 176 -1.03 8.22 -9.37
C ARG A 176 -2.15 7.25 -9.74
N VAL A 177 -3.15 7.16 -8.91
CA VAL A 177 -4.29 6.29 -9.14
C VAL A 177 -5.58 7.07 -8.97
N SER A 178 -6.51 6.88 -9.90
CA SER A 178 -7.87 7.39 -9.82
C SER A 178 -8.84 6.31 -10.27
N GLN A 179 -9.82 6.01 -9.43
CA GLN A 179 -10.98 5.25 -9.86
C GLN A 179 -11.93 6.21 -10.56
N LEU A 180 -12.34 5.92 -11.79
CA LEU A 180 -13.11 6.87 -12.60
C LEU A 180 -14.51 7.14 -12.02
N THR A 181 -15.21 6.08 -11.63
CA THR A 181 -16.53 6.14 -10.99
C THR A 181 -16.55 5.20 -9.79
N TYR A 182 -17.46 5.39 -8.86
CA TYR A 182 -17.67 4.46 -7.75
C TYR A 182 -19.10 3.93 -7.77
N ASN A 183 -19.91 4.23 -6.78
CA ASN A 183 -21.29 3.74 -6.71
C ASN A 183 -22.22 4.53 -7.61
N SER A 184 -22.13 5.83 -7.58
CA SER A 184 -23.01 6.74 -8.31
C SER A 184 -22.36 7.27 -9.58
N ARG A 185 -23.20 7.69 -10.50
CA ARG A 185 -22.79 8.43 -11.69
C ARG A 185 -22.08 9.73 -11.31
N ASN A 186 -21.02 10.05 -12.03
CA ASN A 186 -20.34 11.33 -12.00
C ASN A 186 -20.20 11.90 -13.43
N MET A 187 -19.40 12.94 -13.61
CA MET A 187 -19.20 13.53 -14.95
C MET A 187 -18.53 12.59 -15.95
N ILE A 188 -17.72 11.66 -15.47
CA ILE A 188 -16.94 10.74 -16.31
C ILE A 188 -17.82 9.61 -16.86
N GLY A 189 -18.75 9.09 -16.06
CA GLY A 189 -19.58 7.97 -16.47
C GLY A 189 -20.49 7.44 -15.37
N ASN A 190 -21.10 6.31 -15.64
CA ASN A 190 -21.98 5.63 -14.70
C ASN A 190 -21.21 4.90 -13.60
N GLY A 191 -21.80 4.86 -12.41
CA GLY A 191 -21.28 4.11 -11.27
C GLY A 191 -21.93 2.73 -11.14
N ALA A 192 -21.43 1.93 -10.22
CA ALA A 192 -21.80 0.52 -10.05
C ALA A 192 -23.26 0.29 -9.64
N THR A 193 -23.95 1.28 -9.07
CA THR A 193 -25.35 1.16 -8.60
C THR A 193 -26.37 1.77 -9.55
N GLU A 194 -25.95 2.25 -10.70
CA GLU A 194 -26.87 2.79 -11.70
C GLU A 194 -27.73 1.68 -12.32
N ARG A 195 -29.04 1.96 -12.49
CA ARG A 195 -29.97 0.97 -13.05
C ARG A 195 -29.74 0.68 -14.53
N MET A 196 -29.22 1.67 -15.25
CA MET A 196 -28.89 1.57 -16.68
C MET A 196 -27.44 2.03 -16.83
N ASP A 197 -26.62 1.19 -17.43
CA ASP A 197 -25.25 1.54 -17.75
C ASP A 197 -25.20 2.30 -19.08
N GLY A 198 -24.96 3.61 -18.98
CA GLY A 198 -24.73 4.49 -20.14
C GLY A 198 -23.26 4.58 -20.55
N GLY A 199 -22.37 3.87 -19.87
CA GLY A 199 -20.93 3.90 -20.15
C GLY A 199 -20.24 5.21 -19.76
N ILE A 200 -19.21 5.55 -20.51
CA ILE A 200 -18.41 6.77 -20.36
C ILE A 200 -19.13 7.93 -21.06
N SER A 201 -19.11 9.12 -20.47
CA SER A 201 -19.62 10.35 -21.08
C SER A 201 -18.61 10.99 -22.03
N ASP A 202 -19.04 11.98 -22.81
CA ASP A 202 -18.11 12.79 -23.66
C ASP A 202 -17.00 13.47 -22.82
N PHE A 203 -17.35 13.91 -21.61
CA PHE A 203 -16.36 14.41 -20.66
C PHE A 203 -15.37 13.30 -20.22
N GLY A 204 -15.90 12.12 -19.94
CA GLY A 204 -15.09 10.95 -19.57
C GLY A 204 -14.12 10.53 -20.68
N GLU A 205 -14.51 10.69 -21.95
CA GLU A 205 -13.60 10.45 -23.08
C GLU A 205 -12.49 11.51 -23.20
N SER A 206 -12.73 12.72 -22.67
CA SER A 206 -11.77 13.83 -22.72
C SER A 206 -10.71 13.78 -21.60
N ILE A 207 -10.95 12.95 -20.57
CA ILE A 207 -10.04 12.75 -19.44
C ILE A 207 -9.03 11.65 -19.74
#